data_76d2f798e1e405473cf8a152b8127a14
#
_entry.id   76d2f798e1e405473cf8a152b8127a14
#
_cell.length_a   1.000
_cell.length_b   1.000
_cell.length_c   1.000
_cell.angle_alpha   90.00
_cell.angle_beta   90.00
_cell.angle_gamma   90.00
#
_symmetry.space_group_name_H-M   'P 1'
#
loop_
_entity.id
_entity.type
_entity.pdbx_description
1 polymer ?
#
loop_
_entity_poly.entity_id
_entity_poly.type
_entity_poly.pdbx_seq_one_letter_code
_entity_poly.pdbx_strand_id
1 'polypeptide(L)'
;MTDDLERLGGRLPLFKPDALTAEQRRLHDDMTASWAPWADKAGFQAKLPDGRWIGPFNPLLLSPVLSQAFLHLQSVEKKGTSLSERVRQVVILTVGAVWECDYERYAHAAAAREAGLSSAAIEALRAGRTSEYLKGDDDVARRFALALNKEHRVNDALFEEARQTFKERGVFDLIVLAGCYDLVSSLLNAFEIPKPT
;
A
#
# COMPACT_ATOMS: atom_id res chain seq x y z
N MET A 1 26.38 -10.61 -4.09
CA MET A 1 25.06 -10.97 -4.69
C MET A 1 24.10 -11.63 -3.71
N THR A 2 24.50 -12.67 -2.93
CA THR A 2 23.59 -13.27 -1.91
C THR A 2 23.31 -12.31 -0.74
N ASP A 3 24.25 -11.51 -0.32
CA ASP A 3 24.13 -10.59 0.82
C ASP A 3 23.17 -9.41 0.51
N ASP A 4 23.11 -8.96 -0.73
CA ASP A 4 22.25 -7.85 -1.13
C ASP A 4 20.77 -8.25 -1.19
N LEU A 5 20.48 -9.52 -1.52
CA LEU A 5 19.09 -10.00 -1.54
C LEU A 5 18.56 -10.22 -0.11
N GLU A 6 19.39 -10.67 0.84
CA GLU A 6 18.97 -10.84 2.23
C GLU A 6 18.59 -9.49 2.88
N ARG A 7 19.20 -8.38 2.48
CA ARG A 7 18.86 -7.02 2.96
C ARG A 7 17.44 -6.62 2.66
N LEU A 8 16.80 -7.21 1.61
CA LEU A 8 15.40 -6.93 1.28
C LEU A 8 14.39 -7.38 2.34
N GLY A 9 14.83 -8.16 3.32
CA GLY A 9 14.06 -8.53 4.50
C GLY A 9 14.09 -7.49 5.63
N GLY A 10 15.01 -6.50 5.55
CA GLY A 10 15.22 -5.54 6.62
C GLY A 10 15.73 -6.23 7.89
N ARG A 11 15.01 -6.06 9.00
CA ARG A 11 15.31 -6.73 10.29
C ARG A 11 14.91 -8.21 10.33
N LEU A 12 14.24 -8.72 9.30
CA LEU A 12 13.81 -10.11 9.20
C LEU A 12 14.61 -10.85 8.12
N PRO A 13 14.93 -12.15 8.34
CA PRO A 13 15.38 -12.97 7.23
C PRO A 13 14.26 -13.11 6.19
N LEU A 14 14.62 -13.26 4.93
CA LEU A 14 13.66 -13.65 3.93
C LEU A 14 13.28 -15.12 4.08
N PHE A 15 12.00 -15.39 4.27
CA PHE A 15 11.49 -16.76 4.42
C PHE A 15 11.69 -17.56 3.14
N LYS A 16 12.42 -18.66 3.23
CA LYS A 16 12.67 -19.57 2.11
C LYS A 16 11.48 -20.51 1.92
N PRO A 17 10.99 -20.69 0.68
CA PRO A 17 9.83 -21.53 0.43
C PRO A 17 9.96 -22.95 0.94
N ASP A 18 11.14 -23.56 0.88
CA ASP A 18 11.42 -24.92 1.35
C ASP A 18 11.43 -25.08 2.88
N ALA A 19 11.58 -23.97 3.62
CA ALA A 19 11.62 -23.94 5.07
C ALA A 19 10.31 -23.50 5.74
N LEU A 20 9.26 -23.25 4.98
CA LEU A 20 7.97 -22.80 5.50
C LEU A 20 7.22 -23.91 6.25
N THR A 21 6.60 -23.55 7.37
CA THR A 21 5.60 -24.41 8.03
C THR A 21 4.40 -24.64 7.11
N ALA A 22 3.55 -25.62 7.42
CA ALA A 22 2.36 -25.89 6.62
C ALA A 22 1.39 -24.70 6.54
N GLU A 23 1.27 -23.89 7.60
CA GLU A 23 0.42 -22.69 7.61
C GLU A 23 1.04 -21.55 6.79
N GLN A 24 2.34 -21.32 6.95
CA GLN A 24 3.08 -20.34 6.14
C GLN A 24 3.03 -20.69 4.66
N ARG A 25 3.14 -21.98 4.32
CA ARG A 25 3.07 -22.44 2.94
C ARG A 25 1.69 -22.15 2.31
N ARG A 26 0.61 -22.45 3.02
CA ARG A 26 -0.73 -22.11 2.53
C ARG A 26 -0.86 -20.60 2.23
N LEU A 27 -0.45 -19.75 3.18
CA LEU A 27 -0.46 -18.30 2.96
C LEU A 27 0.43 -17.87 1.79
N HIS A 28 1.65 -18.44 1.70
CA HIS A 28 2.59 -18.17 0.61
C HIS A 28 1.97 -18.52 -0.76
N ASP A 29 1.28 -19.66 -0.86
CA ASP A 29 0.65 -20.12 -2.10
C ASP A 29 -0.57 -19.26 -2.46
N ASP A 30 -1.39 -18.88 -1.48
CA ASP A 30 -2.52 -17.95 -1.66
C ASP A 30 -2.03 -16.56 -2.15
N MET A 31 -0.96 -16.02 -1.56
CA MET A 31 -0.33 -14.79 -2.04
C MET A 31 0.23 -14.95 -3.45
N THR A 32 0.82 -16.10 -3.76
CA THR A 32 1.36 -16.37 -5.11
C THR A 32 0.26 -16.41 -6.15
N ALA A 33 -0.91 -16.96 -5.83
CA ALA A 33 -2.03 -17.02 -6.75
C ALA A 33 -2.73 -15.67 -6.96
N SER A 34 -2.73 -14.79 -5.96
CA SER A 34 -3.54 -13.56 -5.97
C SER A 34 -2.74 -12.27 -6.08
N TRP A 35 -1.62 -12.13 -5.35
CA TRP A 35 -0.88 -10.88 -5.23
C TRP A 35 0.31 -10.78 -6.20
N ALA A 36 0.97 -11.89 -6.54
CA ALA A 36 2.07 -11.85 -7.51
C ALA A 36 1.61 -11.36 -8.90
N PRO A 37 0.49 -11.86 -9.48
CA PRO A 37 0.01 -11.36 -10.77
C PRO A 37 -0.35 -9.87 -10.76
N TRP A 38 -0.84 -9.36 -9.63
CA TRP A 38 -1.12 -7.92 -9.49
C TRP A 38 0.17 -7.10 -9.49
N ALA A 39 1.19 -7.52 -8.73
CA ALA A 39 2.48 -6.83 -8.67
C ALA A 39 3.16 -6.81 -10.06
N ASP A 40 3.15 -7.94 -10.74
CA ASP A 40 3.72 -8.09 -12.09
C ASP A 40 3.01 -7.15 -13.09
N LYS A 41 1.66 -7.11 -13.04
CA LYS A 41 0.87 -6.22 -13.87
C LYS A 41 1.15 -4.75 -13.57
N ALA A 42 1.26 -4.39 -12.29
CA ALA A 42 1.58 -3.03 -11.87
C ALA A 42 3.04 -2.64 -12.14
N GLY A 43 3.93 -3.59 -12.41
CA GLY A 43 5.32 -3.36 -12.79
C GLY A 43 6.25 -3.08 -11.61
N PHE A 44 5.99 -3.69 -10.44
CA PHE A 44 6.90 -3.64 -9.30
C PHE A 44 7.25 -5.02 -8.78
N GLN A 45 8.42 -5.14 -8.16
CA GLN A 45 8.89 -6.42 -7.62
C GLN A 45 8.32 -6.67 -6.23
N ALA A 46 7.57 -7.76 -6.06
CA ALA A 46 7.06 -8.25 -4.79
C ALA A 46 7.65 -9.60 -4.38
N LYS A 47 8.23 -10.32 -5.33
CA LYS A 47 8.76 -11.69 -5.15
C LYS A 47 10.08 -11.85 -5.88
N LEU A 48 10.99 -12.59 -5.29
CA LEU A 48 12.27 -12.97 -5.91
C LEU A 48 12.10 -14.18 -6.83
N PRO A 49 13.03 -14.40 -7.79
CA PRO A 49 12.98 -15.55 -8.69
C PRO A 49 13.01 -16.91 -7.97
N ASP A 50 13.60 -16.99 -6.79
CA ASP A 50 13.66 -18.20 -5.95
C ASP A 50 12.40 -18.42 -5.10
N GLY A 51 11.39 -17.58 -5.28
CA GLY A 51 10.09 -17.70 -4.63
C GLY A 51 9.98 -17.00 -3.28
N ARG A 52 11.01 -16.36 -2.78
CA ARG A 52 10.94 -15.57 -1.54
C ARG A 52 10.15 -14.28 -1.76
N TRP A 53 9.27 -13.97 -0.82
CA TRP A 53 8.55 -12.71 -0.81
C TRP A 53 9.41 -11.58 -0.25
N ILE A 54 9.24 -10.38 -0.80
CA ILE A 54 9.87 -9.14 -0.32
C ILE A 54 8.79 -8.08 0.00
N GLY A 55 9.22 -6.93 0.50
CA GLY A 55 8.27 -5.90 0.91
C GLY A 55 7.37 -6.37 2.06
N PRO A 56 6.11 -5.90 2.09
CA PRO A 56 5.19 -6.25 3.17
C PRO A 56 4.85 -7.74 3.23
N PHE A 57 5.03 -8.48 2.15
CA PHE A 57 4.62 -9.88 2.05
C PHE A 57 5.51 -10.83 2.87
N ASN A 58 6.80 -10.51 3.03
CA ASN A 58 7.71 -11.33 3.84
C ASN A 58 7.27 -11.39 5.32
N PRO A 59 7.08 -10.27 6.05
CA PRO A 59 6.64 -10.31 7.43
C PRO A 59 5.23 -10.87 7.65
N LEU A 60 4.35 -10.87 6.64
CA LEU A 60 3.05 -11.51 6.73
C LEU A 60 3.14 -13.01 7.02
N LEU A 61 4.24 -13.66 6.65
CA LEU A 61 4.48 -15.08 6.96
C LEU A 61 4.74 -15.35 8.45
N LEU A 62 4.98 -14.32 9.28
CA LEU A 62 5.14 -14.48 10.73
C LEU A 62 3.86 -14.90 11.43
N SER A 63 2.70 -14.45 10.94
CA SER A 63 1.40 -14.74 11.55
C SER A 63 0.35 -15.05 10.48
N PRO A 64 0.34 -16.27 9.92
CA PRO A 64 -0.51 -16.61 8.78
C PRO A 64 -2.00 -16.32 9.00
N VAL A 65 -2.53 -16.59 10.20
CA VAL A 65 -3.95 -16.39 10.52
C VAL A 65 -4.34 -14.90 10.46
N LEU A 66 -3.56 -14.03 11.12
CA LEU A 66 -3.82 -12.58 11.08
C LEU A 66 -3.61 -12.02 9.67
N SER A 67 -2.58 -12.50 8.98
CA SER A 67 -2.25 -12.06 7.64
C SER A 67 -3.32 -12.44 6.62
N GLN A 68 -3.90 -13.64 6.71
CA GLN A 68 -5.05 -14.01 5.87
C GLN A 68 -6.25 -13.08 6.08
N ALA A 69 -6.59 -12.76 7.33
CA ALA A 69 -7.68 -11.84 7.63
C ALA A 69 -7.41 -10.43 7.05
N PHE A 70 -6.18 -9.94 7.20
CA PHE A 70 -5.77 -8.64 6.66
C PHE A 70 -5.78 -8.61 5.12
N LEU A 71 -5.19 -9.61 4.47
CA LEU A 71 -5.20 -9.73 3.01
C LEU A 71 -6.62 -9.90 2.46
N HIS A 72 -7.49 -10.58 3.22
CA HIS A 72 -8.91 -10.67 2.87
C HIS A 72 -9.58 -9.30 2.94
N LEU A 73 -9.35 -8.52 4.01
CA LEU A 73 -9.86 -7.14 4.13
C LEU A 73 -9.41 -6.28 2.93
N GLN A 74 -8.12 -6.30 2.59
CA GLN A 74 -7.61 -5.56 1.43
C GLN A 74 -8.25 -6.01 0.10
N SER A 75 -8.46 -7.32 -0.07
CA SER A 75 -9.12 -7.86 -1.26
C SER A 75 -10.58 -7.43 -1.36
N VAL A 76 -11.31 -7.46 -0.25
CA VAL A 76 -12.72 -7.03 -0.19
C VAL A 76 -12.82 -5.51 -0.38
N GLU A 77 -11.93 -4.73 0.25
CA GLU A 77 -11.86 -3.29 0.06
C GLU A 77 -11.64 -2.94 -1.42
N LYS A 78 -10.64 -3.54 -2.05
CA LYS A 78 -10.33 -3.28 -3.47
C LYS A 78 -11.49 -3.61 -4.41
N LYS A 79 -12.23 -4.69 -4.14
CA LYS A 79 -13.35 -5.14 -4.99
C LYS A 79 -14.66 -4.40 -4.71
N GLY A 80 -14.85 -4.00 -3.46
CA GLY A 80 -16.12 -3.46 -2.97
C GLY A 80 -16.15 -1.93 -2.82
N THR A 81 -15.01 -1.26 -2.88
CA THR A 81 -14.92 0.19 -2.71
C THR A 81 -15.67 0.96 -3.79
N SER A 82 -16.20 2.11 -3.43
CA SER A 82 -16.78 3.08 -4.37
C SER A 82 -15.74 4.04 -4.97
N LEU A 83 -14.49 3.99 -4.49
CA LEU A 83 -13.39 4.84 -4.95
C LEU A 83 -12.84 4.32 -6.28
N SER A 84 -12.52 5.24 -7.19
CA SER A 84 -11.77 4.90 -8.40
C SER A 84 -10.35 4.43 -8.05
N GLU A 85 -9.75 3.59 -8.91
CA GLU A 85 -8.36 3.14 -8.69
C GLU A 85 -7.39 4.33 -8.63
N ARG A 86 -7.66 5.39 -9.40
CA ARG A 86 -6.88 6.62 -9.38
C ARG A 86 -6.91 7.29 -7.99
N VAL A 87 -8.10 7.50 -7.42
CA VAL A 87 -8.28 8.06 -6.07
C VAL A 87 -7.62 7.19 -5.02
N ARG A 88 -7.75 5.87 -5.14
CA ARG A 88 -7.08 4.91 -4.24
C ARG A 88 -5.57 5.12 -4.23
N GLN A 89 -4.93 5.21 -5.41
CA GLN A 89 -3.49 5.43 -5.50
C GLN A 89 -3.05 6.79 -4.94
N VAL A 90 -3.88 7.83 -5.06
CA VAL A 90 -3.63 9.13 -4.41
C VAL A 90 -3.60 8.98 -2.88
N VAL A 91 -4.58 8.29 -2.31
CA VAL A 91 -4.64 8.03 -0.84
C VAL A 91 -3.41 7.24 -0.39
N ILE A 92 -3.10 6.13 -1.06
CA ILE A 92 -2.01 5.24 -0.69
C ILE A 92 -0.65 5.96 -0.73
N LEU A 93 -0.36 6.69 -1.81
CA LEU A 93 0.87 7.47 -1.93
C LEU A 93 0.95 8.59 -0.88
N THR A 94 -0.19 9.18 -0.50
CA THR A 94 -0.25 10.19 0.56
C THR A 94 0.09 9.56 1.92
N VAL A 95 -0.48 8.41 2.25
CA VAL A 95 -0.14 7.66 3.47
C VAL A 95 1.33 7.27 3.48
N GLY A 96 1.84 6.68 2.40
CA GLY A 96 3.24 6.30 2.28
C GLY A 96 4.22 7.49 2.41
N ALA A 97 3.80 8.69 1.99
CA ALA A 97 4.59 9.91 2.17
C ALA A 97 4.58 10.40 3.63
N VAL A 98 3.44 10.35 4.32
CA VAL A 98 3.34 10.71 5.75
C VAL A 98 4.21 9.78 6.61
N TRP A 99 4.21 8.49 6.29
CA TRP A 99 5.03 7.47 6.97
C TRP A 99 6.50 7.44 6.51
N GLU A 100 6.87 8.23 5.50
CA GLU A 100 8.19 8.17 4.84
C GLU A 100 8.56 6.74 4.39
N CYS A 101 7.57 5.95 4.01
CA CYS A 101 7.72 4.54 3.69
C CYS A 101 8.19 4.35 2.24
N ASP A 102 9.47 4.01 2.08
CA ASP A 102 10.11 3.90 0.75
C ASP A 102 9.53 2.80 -0.12
N TYR A 103 9.18 1.65 0.47
CA TYR A 103 8.62 0.54 -0.29
C TYR A 103 7.22 0.89 -0.83
N GLU A 104 6.35 1.49 -0.01
CA GLU A 104 5.03 1.93 -0.45
C GLU A 104 5.11 2.95 -1.59
N ARG A 105 5.98 3.95 -1.42
CA ARG A 105 6.23 4.96 -2.46
C ARG A 105 6.79 4.36 -3.76
N TYR A 106 7.54 3.27 -3.67
CA TYR A 106 8.05 2.54 -4.83
C TYR A 106 6.95 1.74 -5.53
N ALA A 107 6.27 0.85 -4.82
CA ALA A 107 5.29 -0.06 -5.38
C ALA A 107 4.07 0.69 -5.95
N HIS A 108 3.56 1.65 -5.18
CA HIS A 108 2.37 2.40 -5.58
C HIS A 108 2.61 3.52 -6.58
N ALA A 109 3.85 3.96 -6.79
CA ALA A 109 4.18 4.82 -7.93
C ALA A 109 3.97 4.10 -9.27
N ALA A 110 4.26 2.80 -9.34
CA ALA A 110 4.01 1.98 -10.52
C ALA A 110 2.50 1.80 -10.75
N ALA A 111 1.75 1.40 -9.72
CA ALA A 111 0.30 1.25 -9.78
C ALA A 111 -0.43 2.58 -10.09
N ALA A 112 0.04 3.70 -9.55
CA ALA A 112 -0.50 5.04 -9.83
C ALA A 112 -0.34 5.45 -11.30
N ARG A 113 0.77 5.08 -11.91
CA ARG A 113 0.99 5.32 -13.36
C ARG A 113 -0.01 4.52 -14.19
N GLU A 114 -0.24 3.25 -13.85
CA GLU A 114 -1.26 2.42 -14.50
C GLU A 114 -2.67 3.01 -14.31
N ALA A 115 -2.95 3.57 -13.12
CA ALA A 115 -4.21 4.26 -12.83
C ALA A 115 -4.36 5.64 -13.51
N GLY A 116 -3.39 6.07 -14.31
CA GLY A 116 -3.44 7.28 -15.13
C GLY A 116 -3.02 8.56 -14.41
N LEU A 117 -2.30 8.49 -13.27
CA LEU A 117 -1.67 9.66 -12.70
C LEU A 117 -0.44 10.07 -13.53
N SER A 118 -0.25 11.38 -13.72
CA SER A 118 0.95 11.90 -14.37
C SER A 118 2.20 11.69 -13.51
N SER A 119 3.37 11.59 -14.15
CA SER A 119 4.63 11.48 -13.44
C SER A 119 4.85 12.64 -12.46
N ALA A 120 4.45 13.86 -12.83
CA ALA A 120 4.56 15.03 -11.96
C ALA A 120 3.66 14.93 -10.71
N ALA A 121 2.41 14.42 -10.85
CA ALA A 121 1.52 14.16 -9.72
C ALA A 121 2.09 13.06 -8.80
N ILE A 122 2.60 11.97 -9.37
CA ILE A 122 3.20 10.87 -8.61
C ILE A 122 4.42 11.36 -7.81
N GLU A 123 5.32 12.12 -8.42
CA GLU A 123 6.49 12.66 -7.72
C GLU A 123 6.11 13.65 -6.61
N ALA A 124 5.09 14.48 -6.83
CA ALA A 124 4.58 15.36 -5.79
C ALA A 124 4.00 14.58 -4.60
N LEU A 125 3.16 13.56 -4.86
CA LEU A 125 2.60 12.68 -3.84
C LEU A 125 3.69 11.96 -3.04
N ARG A 126 4.64 11.34 -3.72
CA ARG A 126 5.79 10.64 -3.09
C ARG A 126 6.62 11.55 -2.18
N ALA A 127 6.74 12.82 -2.56
CA ALA A 127 7.47 13.82 -1.80
C ALA A 127 6.61 14.50 -0.70
N GLY A 128 5.35 14.08 -0.51
CA GLY A 128 4.43 14.69 0.45
C GLY A 128 4.04 16.13 0.11
N ARG A 129 4.19 16.54 -1.15
CA ARG A 129 3.94 17.91 -1.60
C ARG A 129 2.55 18.05 -2.24
N THR A 130 2.04 19.28 -2.24
CA THR A 130 0.88 19.64 -3.06
C THR A 130 1.24 19.60 -4.54
N SER A 131 0.25 19.39 -5.39
CA SER A 131 0.43 19.37 -6.84
C SER A 131 -0.75 20.02 -7.53
N GLU A 132 -0.47 20.92 -8.48
CA GLU A 132 -1.47 21.50 -9.37
C GLU A 132 -2.10 20.48 -10.33
N TYR A 133 -1.49 19.29 -10.45
CA TYR A 133 -1.99 18.18 -11.27
C TYR A 133 -3.01 17.31 -10.54
N LEU A 134 -3.22 17.53 -9.23
CA LEU A 134 -4.27 16.88 -8.44
C LEU A 134 -5.43 17.85 -8.30
N LYS A 135 -6.57 17.50 -8.89
CA LYS A 135 -7.77 18.35 -8.90
C LYS A 135 -9.01 17.52 -8.62
N GLY A 136 -10.09 18.18 -8.17
CA GLY A 136 -11.34 17.50 -7.88
C GLY A 136 -11.16 16.39 -6.86
N ASP A 137 -11.66 15.20 -7.17
CA ASP A 137 -11.65 14.03 -6.30
C ASP A 137 -10.24 13.67 -5.79
N ASP A 138 -9.23 13.79 -6.64
CA ASP A 138 -7.83 13.50 -6.28
C ASP A 138 -7.33 14.42 -5.17
N ASP A 139 -7.61 15.73 -5.26
CA ASP A 139 -7.15 16.69 -4.24
C ASP A 139 -7.92 16.55 -2.94
N VAL A 140 -9.23 16.35 -3.01
CA VAL A 140 -10.07 16.10 -1.82
C VAL A 140 -9.59 14.84 -1.09
N ALA A 141 -9.36 13.74 -1.81
CA ALA A 141 -8.88 12.49 -1.25
C ALA A 141 -7.50 12.64 -0.61
N ARG A 142 -6.58 13.36 -1.29
CA ARG A 142 -5.25 13.65 -0.77
C ARG A 142 -5.30 14.45 0.53
N ARG A 143 -6.07 15.56 0.56
CA ARG A 143 -6.20 16.40 1.76
C ARG A 143 -6.83 15.63 2.91
N PHE A 144 -7.85 14.80 2.61
CA PHE A 144 -8.51 13.98 3.60
C PHE A 144 -7.55 12.95 4.21
N ALA A 145 -6.83 12.19 3.37
CA ALA A 145 -5.84 11.22 3.83
C ALA A 145 -4.69 11.88 4.61
N LEU A 146 -4.21 13.04 4.15
CA LEU A 146 -3.16 13.79 4.84
C LEU A 146 -3.61 14.25 6.23
N ALA A 147 -4.79 14.86 6.36
CA ALA A 147 -5.32 15.33 7.62
C ALA A 147 -5.53 14.16 8.61
N LEU A 148 -6.13 13.06 8.13
CA LEU A 148 -6.39 11.88 8.95
C LEU A 148 -5.09 11.26 9.48
N ASN A 149 -4.07 11.11 8.64
CA ASN A 149 -2.84 10.40 8.98
C ASN A 149 -1.80 11.27 9.71
N LYS A 150 -1.78 12.59 9.46
CA LYS A 150 -0.82 13.51 10.07
C LYS A 150 -1.35 14.19 11.32
N GLU A 151 -2.62 14.60 11.27
CA GLU A 151 -3.26 15.35 12.34
C GLU A 151 -4.19 14.47 13.19
N HIS A 152 -4.45 13.24 12.75
CA HIS A 152 -5.37 12.27 13.34
C HIS A 152 -6.81 12.81 13.48
N ARG A 153 -7.14 13.80 12.67
CA ARG A 153 -8.46 14.46 12.62
C ARG A 153 -8.70 15.04 11.24
N VAL A 154 -9.97 15.09 10.87
CA VAL A 154 -10.45 15.81 9.70
C VAL A 154 -11.39 16.89 10.20
N ASN A 155 -11.17 18.16 9.83
CA ASN A 155 -12.05 19.24 10.22
C ASN A 155 -13.38 19.20 9.46
N ASP A 156 -14.40 19.88 10.00
CA ASP A 156 -15.78 19.82 9.49
C ASP A 156 -15.89 20.26 8.03
N ALA A 157 -15.13 21.28 7.62
CA ALA A 157 -15.18 21.80 6.24
C ALA A 157 -14.66 20.75 5.24
N LEU A 158 -13.52 20.11 5.53
CA LEU A 158 -12.94 19.08 4.69
C LEU A 158 -13.77 17.79 4.73
N PHE A 159 -14.36 17.44 5.90
CA PHE A 159 -15.29 16.31 5.99
C PHE A 159 -16.51 16.51 5.12
N GLU A 160 -17.11 17.71 5.16
CA GLU A 160 -18.29 18.01 4.35
C GLU A 160 -17.97 18.03 2.84
N GLU A 161 -16.81 18.58 2.46
CA GLU A 161 -16.32 18.52 1.07
C GLU A 161 -16.13 17.08 0.59
N ALA A 162 -15.50 16.22 1.42
CA ALA A 162 -15.32 14.80 1.11
C ALA A 162 -16.67 14.08 1.01
N ARG A 163 -17.63 14.40 1.90
CA ARG A 163 -18.98 13.85 1.86
C ARG A 163 -19.76 14.25 0.61
N GLN A 164 -19.60 15.48 0.14
CA GLN A 164 -20.20 15.94 -1.11
C GLN A 164 -19.59 15.23 -2.32
N THR A 165 -18.26 15.02 -2.31
CA THR A 165 -17.51 14.38 -3.40
C THR A 165 -17.76 12.87 -3.47
N PHE A 166 -17.63 12.16 -2.34
CA PHE A 166 -17.60 10.70 -2.29
C PHE A 166 -18.84 10.06 -1.67
N LYS A 167 -19.77 10.86 -1.12
CA LYS A 167 -20.89 10.43 -0.27
C LYS A 167 -20.38 9.75 1.01
N GLU A 168 -21.31 9.44 1.92
CA GLU A 168 -20.96 8.80 3.21
C GLU A 168 -20.18 7.50 3.02
N ARG A 169 -20.58 6.70 2.03
CA ARG A 169 -19.92 5.44 1.72
C ARG A 169 -18.46 5.66 1.27
N GLY A 170 -18.22 6.59 0.37
CA GLY A 170 -16.87 6.85 -0.10
C GLY A 170 -15.97 7.46 0.96
N VAL A 171 -16.52 8.26 1.90
CA VAL A 171 -15.76 8.72 3.07
C VAL A 171 -15.36 7.52 3.96
N PHE A 172 -16.28 6.57 4.19
CA PHE A 172 -15.94 5.33 4.89
C PHE A 172 -14.85 4.54 4.16
N ASP A 173 -14.98 4.40 2.84
CA ASP A 173 -13.98 3.71 2.00
C ASP A 173 -12.59 4.38 2.08
N LEU A 174 -12.51 5.73 2.10
CA LEU A 174 -11.26 6.48 2.30
C LEU A 174 -10.60 6.15 3.65
N ILE A 175 -11.41 6.07 4.72
CA ILE A 175 -10.91 5.75 6.08
C ILE A 175 -10.38 4.32 6.14
N VAL A 176 -11.13 3.35 5.60
CA VAL A 176 -10.71 1.94 5.57
C VAL A 176 -9.43 1.77 4.77
N LEU A 177 -9.36 2.40 3.59
CA LEU A 177 -8.18 2.36 2.73
C LEU A 177 -6.95 2.94 3.45
N ALA A 178 -7.09 4.13 4.04
CA ALA A 178 -6.01 4.77 4.78
C ALA A 178 -5.52 3.88 5.94
N GLY A 179 -6.42 3.33 6.75
CA GLY A 179 -6.07 2.43 7.85
C GLY A 179 -5.38 1.14 7.41
N CYS A 180 -5.75 0.56 6.27
CA CYS A 180 -5.04 -0.57 5.70
C CYS A 180 -3.59 -0.23 5.36
N TYR A 181 -3.34 0.94 4.80
CA TYR A 181 -1.99 1.38 4.41
C TYR A 181 -1.18 1.97 5.56
N ASP A 182 -1.83 2.47 6.62
CA ASP A 182 -1.17 2.75 7.91
C ASP A 182 -0.56 1.48 8.50
N LEU A 183 -1.32 0.37 8.50
CA LEU A 183 -0.83 -0.91 8.98
C LEU A 183 0.36 -1.41 8.14
N VAL A 184 0.27 -1.32 6.81
CA VAL A 184 1.35 -1.76 5.91
C VAL A 184 2.60 -0.89 6.12
N SER A 185 2.45 0.43 6.19
CA SER A 185 3.56 1.36 6.41
C SER A 185 4.21 1.14 7.77
N SER A 186 3.42 0.91 8.83
CA SER A 186 3.91 0.58 10.18
C SER A 186 4.76 -0.69 10.16
N LEU A 187 4.28 -1.73 9.46
CA LEU A 187 4.95 -3.01 9.35
C LEU A 187 6.28 -2.86 8.58
N LEU A 188 6.28 -2.17 7.46
CA LEU A 188 7.47 -1.94 6.65
C LEU A 188 8.52 -1.12 7.41
N ASN A 189 8.12 -0.06 8.08
CA ASN A 189 9.04 0.79 8.83
C ASN A 189 9.54 0.10 10.11
N ALA A 190 8.68 -0.62 10.85
CA ALA A 190 9.11 -1.34 12.05
C ALA A 190 10.15 -2.41 11.76
N PHE A 191 10.04 -3.11 10.63
CA PHE A 191 11.02 -4.10 10.20
C PHE A 191 12.13 -3.52 9.31
N GLU A 192 12.16 -2.21 9.06
CA GLU A 192 13.14 -1.52 8.20
C GLU A 192 13.27 -2.17 6.81
N ILE A 193 12.15 -2.53 6.21
CA ILE A 193 12.13 -3.22 4.92
C ILE A 193 12.39 -2.22 3.80
N PRO A 194 13.50 -2.36 3.06
CA PRO A 194 13.84 -1.45 1.99
C PRO A 194 13.05 -1.72 0.71
N LYS A 195 12.98 -0.74 -0.17
CA LYS A 195 12.57 -0.99 -1.56
C LYS A 195 13.67 -1.75 -2.31
N PRO A 196 13.34 -2.53 -3.33
CA PRO A 196 14.32 -3.08 -4.28
C PRO A 196 15.09 -1.95 -4.99
N THR A 197 16.35 -2.22 -5.32
CA THR A 197 17.23 -1.32 -6.09
C THR A 197 16.99 -1.43 -7.59
#